data_9706800f85ad9782e86bb9b921971a4f
#
_entry.id   9706800f85ad9782e86bb9b921971a4f
#
_cell.length_a   1.000
_cell.length_b   1.000
_cell.length_c   1.000
_cell.angle_alpha   90.00
_cell.angle_beta   90.00
_cell.angle_gamma   90.00
#
_symmetry.space_group_name_H-M   'P 1'
#
loop_
_entity.id
_entity.type
_entity.pdbx_description
1 polymer ?
#
loop_
_entity_poly.entity_id
_entity_poly.type
_entity_poly.pdbx_seq_one_letter_code
_entity_poly.pdbx_strand_id
1 'polypeptide(L)'
;MNPEEEINKRAERMNDKDIGETIGKEEKAEQMANASSFLRQYWKDIKTSFALLKDWYMGNYTKIPFRLVASIAGAMLYLVSPLDVVPDWLPF
;
A
#
# COMPACT_ATOMS: atom_id res chain seq x y z
N MET A 1 0.11 17.97 5.81
CA MET A 1 1.25 17.05 5.54
C MET A 1 1.15 16.56 4.12
N ASN A 2 2.24 16.58 3.36
CA ASN A 2 2.17 16.12 1.98
C ASN A 2 2.31 14.61 1.91
N PRO A 3 1.88 13.99 0.79
CA PRO A 3 1.92 12.52 0.66
C PRO A 3 3.32 11.93 0.80
N GLU A 4 4.34 12.62 0.33
CA GLU A 4 5.71 12.13 0.42
C GLU A 4 6.17 11.99 1.86
N GLU A 5 5.88 12.98 2.70
CA GLU A 5 6.23 12.92 4.11
C GLU A 5 5.48 11.79 4.82
N GLU A 6 4.21 11.62 4.49
CA GLU A 6 3.42 10.55 5.10
C GLU A 6 3.95 9.17 4.72
N ILE A 7 4.32 8.98 3.46
CA ILE A 7 4.88 7.72 3.00
C ILE A 7 6.21 7.43 3.68
N ASN A 8 7.06 8.45 3.80
CA ASN A 8 8.36 8.28 4.45
C ASN A 8 8.23 7.91 5.92
N LYS A 9 7.28 8.53 6.62
CA LYS A 9 7.02 8.20 8.01
C LYS A 9 6.55 6.77 8.18
N ARG A 10 5.67 6.33 7.30
CA ARG A 10 5.18 4.94 7.33
C ARG A 10 6.31 3.96 7.05
N ALA A 11 7.18 4.28 6.08
CA ALA A 11 8.31 3.43 5.74
C ALA A 11 9.27 3.27 6.91
N GLU A 12 9.53 4.33 7.64
CA GLU A 12 10.45 4.30 8.79
C GLU A 12 9.97 3.40 9.91
N ARG A 13 8.66 3.19 10.02
CA ARG A 13 8.05 2.40 11.08
C ARG A 13 7.71 0.98 10.67
N MET A 14 7.94 0.64 9.41
CA MET A 14 7.52 -0.65 8.90
C MET A 14 8.45 -1.77 9.28
N ASN A 15 7.86 -2.94 9.53
CA ASN A 15 8.58 -4.19 9.72
C ASN A 15 7.96 -5.25 8.80
N ASP A 16 8.50 -6.47 8.85
CA ASP A 16 8.05 -7.56 7.97
C ASP A 16 6.56 -7.85 8.13
N LYS A 17 6.05 -7.77 9.36
CA LYS A 17 4.63 -7.99 9.63
C LYS A 17 3.78 -6.93 8.95
N ASP A 18 4.23 -5.68 8.97
CA ASP A 18 3.49 -4.59 8.34
C ASP A 18 3.43 -4.77 6.82
N ILE A 19 4.50 -5.31 6.22
CA ILE A 19 4.49 -5.62 4.79
C ILE A 19 3.42 -6.66 4.49
N GLY A 20 3.33 -7.73 5.31
CA GLY A 20 2.31 -8.74 5.13
C GLY A 20 0.89 -8.18 5.26
N GLU A 21 0.67 -7.29 6.23
CA GLU A 21 -0.63 -6.65 6.40
C GLU A 21 -0.97 -5.75 5.21
N THR A 22 0.03 -5.07 4.65
CA THR A 22 -0.17 -4.23 3.46
C THR A 22 -0.62 -5.09 2.27
N ILE A 23 0.03 -6.23 2.08
CA ILE A 23 -0.35 -7.16 1.02
C ILE A 23 -1.82 -7.59 1.18
N GLY A 24 -2.26 -7.81 2.41
CA GLY A 24 -3.63 -8.20 2.70
C GLY A 24 -4.67 -7.15 2.33
N LYS A 25 -4.25 -5.93 2.08
CA LYS A 25 -5.18 -4.86 1.69
C LYS A 25 -5.36 -4.73 0.18
N GLU A 26 -4.74 -5.62 -0.61
CA GLU A 26 -4.86 -5.56 -2.07
C GLU A 26 -6.31 -5.69 -2.54
N GLU A 27 -7.07 -6.59 -1.94
CA GLU A 27 -8.47 -6.78 -2.31
C GLU A 27 -9.26 -5.51 -2.08
N LYS A 28 -9.04 -4.84 -0.97
CA LYS A 28 -9.72 -3.58 -0.67
C LYS A 28 -9.32 -2.50 -1.67
N ALA A 29 -8.04 -2.44 -2.03
CA ALA A 29 -7.57 -1.49 -3.05
C ALA A 29 -8.24 -1.75 -4.38
N GLU A 30 -8.46 -3.01 -4.75
CA GLU A 30 -9.16 -3.37 -5.98
C GLU A 30 -10.62 -2.89 -5.95
N GLN A 31 -11.30 -3.06 -4.83
CA GLN A 31 -12.66 -2.56 -4.67
C GLN A 31 -12.70 -1.04 -4.82
N MET A 32 -11.72 -0.35 -4.25
CA MET A 32 -11.61 1.09 -4.38
C MET A 32 -11.38 1.51 -5.83
N ALA A 33 -10.57 0.77 -6.56
CA ALA A 33 -10.28 1.06 -7.96
C ALA A 33 -11.54 0.94 -8.81
N ASN A 34 -12.44 0.04 -8.47
CA ASN A 34 -13.71 -0.11 -9.17
C ASN A 34 -14.65 1.07 -8.93
N ALA A 35 -14.48 1.77 -7.80
CA ALA A 35 -15.32 2.91 -7.45
C ALA A 35 -14.68 4.26 -7.77
N SER A 36 -13.42 4.30 -8.13
CA SER A 36 -12.68 5.54 -8.37
C SER A 36 -12.03 5.52 -9.75
N SER A 37 -12.36 6.53 -10.57
CA SER A 37 -11.74 6.64 -11.90
C SER A 37 -10.24 6.90 -11.79
N PHE A 38 -9.80 7.64 -10.76
CA PHE A 38 -8.39 7.91 -10.53
C PHE A 38 -7.62 6.61 -10.27
N LEU A 39 -8.08 5.79 -9.33
CA LEU A 39 -7.41 4.54 -9.00
C LEU A 39 -7.49 3.54 -10.16
N ARG A 40 -8.59 3.55 -10.91
CA ARG A 40 -8.72 2.67 -12.07
C ARG A 40 -7.70 3.00 -13.12
N GLN A 41 -7.42 4.28 -13.33
CA GLN A 41 -6.42 4.72 -14.29
C GLN A 41 -5.02 4.19 -13.95
N TYR A 42 -4.68 4.13 -12.67
CA TYR A 42 -3.37 3.68 -12.21
C TYR A 42 -3.37 2.25 -11.66
N TRP A 43 -4.46 1.52 -11.84
CA TRP A 43 -4.61 0.21 -11.22
C TRP A 43 -3.53 -0.77 -11.63
N LYS A 44 -3.09 -0.70 -12.88
CA LYS A 44 -2.03 -1.59 -13.37
C LYS A 44 -0.74 -1.41 -12.56
N ASP A 45 -0.38 -0.17 -12.30
CA ASP A 45 0.83 0.13 -11.53
C ASP A 45 0.66 -0.24 -10.06
N ILE A 46 -0.52 0.00 -9.51
CA ILE A 46 -0.82 -0.37 -8.13
C ILE A 46 -0.76 -1.88 -7.97
N LYS A 47 -1.33 -2.61 -8.89
CA LYS A 47 -1.31 -4.07 -8.88
C LYS A 47 0.13 -4.61 -8.97
N THR A 48 0.95 -4.00 -9.81
CA THR A 48 2.36 -4.35 -9.92
C THR A 48 3.10 -4.12 -8.60
N SER A 49 2.78 -3.04 -7.91
CA SER A 49 3.39 -2.74 -6.61
C SER A 49 3.04 -3.80 -5.58
N PHE A 50 1.78 -4.23 -5.53
CA PHE A 50 1.38 -5.31 -4.62
C PHE A 50 2.07 -6.63 -4.98
N ALA A 51 2.22 -6.92 -6.27
CA ALA A 51 2.92 -8.13 -6.69
C ALA A 51 4.38 -8.12 -6.25
N LEU A 52 5.03 -6.97 -6.34
CA LEU A 52 6.40 -6.82 -5.86
C LEU A 52 6.50 -7.06 -4.35
N LEU A 53 5.57 -6.53 -3.57
CA LEU A 53 5.53 -6.75 -2.14
C LEU A 53 5.35 -8.22 -1.80
N LYS A 54 4.48 -8.92 -2.53
CA LYS A 54 4.28 -10.36 -2.34
C LYS A 54 5.54 -11.15 -2.64
N ASP A 55 6.20 -10.84 -3.75
CA ASP A 55 7.43 -11.55 -4.13
C ASP A 55 8.51 -11.36 -3.10
N TRP A 56 8.67 -10.14 -2.59
CA TRP A 56 9.65 -9.89 -1.55
C TRP A 56 9.28 -10.63 -0.26
N TYR A 57 8.02 -10.56 0.14
CA TYR A 57 7.55 -11.16 1.39
C TYR A 57 7.74 -12.67 1.40
N MET A 58 7.55 -13.30 0.25
CA MET A 58 7.69 -14.74 0.11
C MET A 58 9.14 -15.20 -0.15
N GLY A 59 10.07 -14.26 -0.16
CA GLY A 59 11.48 -14.58 -0.33
C GLY A 59 11.91 -14.78 -1.77
N ASN A 60 11.05 -14.51 -2.74
CA ASN A 60 11.38 -14.71 -4.16
C ASN A 60 12.26 -13.59 -4.70
N TYR A 61 12.31 -12.45 -4.02
CA TYR A 61 13.01 -11.27 -4.51
C TYR A 61 13.76 -10.62 -3.35
N THR A 62 14.91 -11.20 -3.03
CA THR A 62 15.67 -10.79 -1.83
C THR A 62 16.69 -9.68 -2.08
N LYS A 63 16.92 -9.32 -3.35
CA LYS A 63 17.94 -8.32 -3.68
C LYS A 63 17.46 -6.88 -3.54
N ILE A 64 16.18 -6.67 -3.31
CA ILE A 64 15.62 -5.33 -3.14
C ILE A 64 15.86 -4.88 -1.70
N PRO A 65 16.44 -3.68 -1.49
CA PRO A 65 16.62 -3.17 -0.13
C PRO A 65 15.30 -3.05 0.59
N PHE A 66 15.27 -3.41 1.86
CA PHE A 66 14.06 -3.32 2.67
C PHE A 66 13.49 -1.90 2.67
N ARG A 67 14.34 -0.89 2.66
CA ARG A 67 13.90 0.49 2.65
C ARG A 67 13.00 0.79 1.45
N LEU A 68 13.35 0.27 0.28
CA LEU A 68 12.54 0.45 -0.91
C LEU A 68 11.22 -0.29 -0.79
N VAL A 69 11.25 -1.53 -0.30
CA VAL A 69 10.04 -2.32 -0.07
C VAL A 69 9.11 -1.59 0.90
N ALA A 70 9.66 -1.07 1.99
CA ALA A 70 8.89 -0.34 2.99
C ALA A 70 8.28 0.93 2.41
N SER A 71 9.00 1.62 1.52
CA SER A 71 8.48 2.81 0.86
C SER A 71 7.30 2.48 -0.05
N ILE A 72 7.40 1.39 -0.79
CA ILE A 72 6.30 0.94 -1.66
C ILE A 72 5.09 0.56 -0.81
N ALA A 73 5.31 -0.19 0.26
CA ALA A 73 4.23 -0.56 1.17
C ALA A 73 3.59 0.66 1.82
N GLY A 74 4.40 1.64 2.21
CA GLY A 74 3.89 2.89 2.77
C GLY A 74 3.01 3.64 1.78
N ALA A 75 3.42 3.66 0.50
CA ALA A 75 2.61 4.29 -0.55
C ALA A 75 1.28 3.56 -0.73
N MET A 76 1.30 2.22 -0.72
CA MET A 76 0.07 1.45 -0.86
C MET A 76 -0.87 1.69 0.33
N LEU A 77 -0.34 1.72 1.55
CA LEU A 77 -1.14 2.04 2.73
C LEU A 77 -1.71 3.44 2.65
N TYR A 78 -0.94 4.40 2.15
CA TYR A 78 -1.43 5.76 1.99
C TYR A 78 -2.62 5.81 1.03
N LEU A 79 -2.55 5.05 -0.07
CA LEU A 79 -3.64 5.02 -1.05
C LEU A 79 -4.91 4.39 -0.49
N VAL A 80 -4.77 3.38 0.37
CA VAL A 80 -5.91 2.66 0.92
C VAL A 80 -6.47 3.31 2.19
N SER A 81 -5.60 3.92 3.00
CA SER A 81 -5.96 4.44 4.32
C SER A 81 -7.12 5.42 4.34
N PRO A 82 -7.25 6.36 3.41
CA PRO A 82 -8.38 7.31 3.47
C PRO A 82 -9.73 6.63 3.45
N LEU A 83 -9.86 5.51 2.75
CA LEU A 83 -11.12 4.77 2.70
C LEU A 83 -11.22 3.72 3.79
N ASP A 84 -10.09 3.28 4.35
CA ASP A 84 -10.08 2.35 5.46
C ASP A 84 -10.52 3.02 6.75
N VAL A 85 -10.05 4.24 6.98
CA VAL A 85 -10.26 4.94 8.24
C VAL A 85 -11.58 5.69 8.25
N VAL A 86 -11.94 6.29 7.12
CA VAL A 86 -13.09 7.16 7.02
C VAL A 86 -14.41 6.49 7.40
N PRO A 87 -14.74 5.27 6.94
CA PRO A 87 -16.04 4.68 7.25
C PRO A 87 -16.25 4.34 8.72
N ASP A 88 -15.19 4.18 9.49
CA ASP A 88 -15.33 3.67 10.84
C ASP A 88 -15.73 4.75 11.85
N TRP A 89 -15.31 6.00 11.61
CA TRP A 89 -15.52 7.04 12.60
C TRP A 89 -16.12 8.34 12.06
N LEU A 90 -16.31 8.45 10.76
CA LEU A 90 -16.97 9.62 10.21
C LEU A 90 -18.47 9.38 10.12
N PRO A 91 -19.29 10.29 10.64
CA PRO A 91 -20.74 10.13 10.61
C PRO A 91 -21.29 10.51 9.23
N PHE A 92 -21.20 9.59 8.32
CA PHE A 92 -21.77 9.82 6.99
C PHE A 92 -23.24 9.47 6.95
#